data_18a80c9fa7945fca4f5017696e00fb3e
#
_entry.id   18a80c9fa7945fca4f5017696e00fb3e
#
_cell.length_a   1.000
_cell.length_b   1.000
_cell.length_c   1.000
_cell.angle_alpha   90.00
_cell.angle_beta   90.00
_cell.angle_gamma   90.00
#
_symmetry.space_group_name_H-M   'P 1'
#
loop_
_entity.id
_entity.type
_entity.pdbx_description
1 polymer ?
#
loop_
_entity_poly.entity_id
_entity_poly.type
_entity_poly.pdbx_seq_one_letter_code
_entity_poly.pdbx_strand_id
1 'polypeptide(L)'
;MTKEKLLLIGAGGFGRMVAERAMLQYDCAFVDDGQAVGTEICGIPVVGGLANLPELRREYGLLVVGIGNNQLRAQVYEKAKALGFAFPNIVAPSAYVSPFAKIGCGCVVLQNACVHNGASVGNSVLLNAGTEIHCDAAVGDYALIYTNSVVRTGATVGSFARIGSNCTICNNATVSDGADIPDCTAVH
;
A
#
# COMPACT_ATOMS: atom_id res chain seq x y z
N MET A 1 6.11 -21.80 -14.62
CA MET A 1 5.08 -20.84 -15.02
C MET A 1 5.73 -19.47 -15.11
N THR A 2 5.48 -18.73 -16.17
CA THR A 2 5.95 -17.34 -16.30
C THR A 2 5.13 -16.47 -15.32
N LYS A 3 5.83 -15.64 -14.53
CA LYS A 3 5.16 -14.67 -13.63
C LYS A 3 4.44 -13.60 -14.47
N GLU A 4 3.33 -13.09 -13.95
CA GLU A 4 2.65 -11.93 -14.53
C GLU A 4 3.49 -10.67 -14.35
N LYS A 5 3.44 -9.77 -15.35
CA LYS A 5 4.17 -8.49 -15.33
C LYS A 5 3.46 -7.47 -14.45
N LEU A 6 4.23 -6.84 -13.55
CA LEU A 6 3.74 -5.85 -12.60
C LEU A 6 4.58 -4.57 -12.68
N LEU A 7 3.93 -3.42 -12.82
CA LEU A 7 4.56 -2.11 -12.62
C LEU A 7 4.54 -1.71 -11.13
N LEU A 8 5.69 -1.29 -10.65
CA LEU A 8 5.86 -0.71 -9.31
C LEU A 8 6.13 0.79 -9.46
N ILE A 9 5.19 1.62 -9.02
CA ILE A 9 5.34 3.06 -9.11
C ILE A 9 6.10 3.59 -7.89
N GLY A 10 7.23 4.23 -8.16
CA GLY A 10 8.14 4.77 -7.14
C GLY A 10 9.24 3.78 -6.77
N ALA A 11 10.50 4.18 -6.98
CA ALA A 11 11.70 3.40 -6.68
C ALA A 11 12.44 3.91 -5.42
N GLY A 12 11.80 4.75 -4.63
CA GLY A 12 12.27 5.23 -3.32
C GLY A 12 12.25 4.14 -2.25
N GLY A 13 12.53 4.50 -1.01
CA GLY A 13 12.63 3.55 0.12
C GLY A 13 11.41 2.66 0.28
N PHE A 14 10.21 3.25 0.24
CA PHE A 14 8.96 2.48 0.35
C PHE A 14 8.73 1.58 -0.85
N GLY A 15 8.92 2.10 -2.08
CA GLY A 15 8.77 1.30 -3.31
C GLY A 15 9.70 0.09 -3.34
N ARG A 16 10.92 0.20 -2.83
CA ARG A 16 11.86 -0.92 -2.71
C ARG A 16 11.37 -1.99 -1.74
N MET A 17 10.79 -1.60 -0.59
CA MET A 17 10.17 -2.56 0.33
C MET A 17 9.00 -3.31 -0.32
N VAL A 18 8.17 -2.61 -1.11
CA VAL A 18 7.09 -3.24 -1.87
C VAL A 18 7.66 -4.21 -2.90
N ALA A 19 8.70 -3.80 -3.63
CA ALA A 19 9.36 -4.59 -4.67
C ALA A 19 9.87 -5.93 -4.14
N GLU A 20 10.53 -5.95 -2.97
CA GLU A 20 11.03 -7.17 -2.33
C GLU A 20 9.91 -8.22 -2.10
N ARG A 21 8.68 -7.79 -1.93
CA ARG A 21 7.52 -8.69 -1.73
C ARG A 21 6.87 -9.05 -3.06
N ALA A 22 6.71 -8.06 -3.94
CA ALA A 22 6.10 -8.24 -5.24
C ALA A 22 6.90 -9.21 -6.13
N MET A 23 8.23 -9.12 -6.13
CA MET A 23 9.11 -9.97 -6.93
C MET A 23 9.01 -11.48 -6.60
N LEU A 24 8.45 -11.83 -5.45
CA LEU A 24 8.19 -13.24 -5.13
C LEU A 24 7.13 -13.86 -6.06
N GLN A 25 6.16 -13.06 -6.51
CA GLN A 25 4.99 -13.52 -7.28
C GLN A 25 4.96 -12.98 -8.71
N TYR A 26 5.56 -11.80 -8.95
CA TYR A 26 5.46 -11.06 -10.20
C TYR A 26 6.82 -10.85 -10.87
N ASP A 27 6.79 -10.64 -12.19
CA ASP A 27 7.90 -10.09 -12.97
C ASP A 27 7.78 -8.56 -12.92
N CYS A 28 8.65 -7.92 -12.13
CA CYS A 28 8.50 -6.53 -11.72
C CYS A 28 9.33 -5.58 -12.59
N ALA A 29 8.79 -4.39 -12.85
CA ALA A 29 9.52 -3.26 -13.39
C ALA A 29 9.13 -1.98 -12.64
N PHE A 30 10.09 -1.08 -12.42
CA PHE A 30 9.83 0.23 -11.81
C PHE A 30 9.41 1.27 -12.84
N VAL A 31 8.54 2.17 -12.39
CA VAL A 31 8.24 3.46 -13.03
C VAL A 31 8.56 4.55 -12.01
N ASP A 32 9.49 5.44 -12.34
CA ASP A 32 9.95 6.51 -11.44
C ASP A 32 10.49 7.70 -12.25
N ASP A 33 9.98 8.91 -11.98
CA ASP A 33 10.37 10.12 -12.71
C ASP A 33 11.77 10.64 -12.33
N GLY A 34 12.31 10.20 -11.20
CA GLY A 34 13.65 10.57 -10.70
C GLY A 34 14.77 9.60 -11.11
N GLN A 35 14.46 8.55 -11.86
CA GLN A 35 15.44 7.53 -12.27
C GLN A 35 15.53 7.43 -13.78
N ALA A 36 16.74 7.22 -14.29
CA ALA A 36 16.94 7.01 -15.73
C ALA A 36 16.39 5.63 -16.16
N VAL A 37 15.76 5.59 -17.33
CA VAL A 37 15.31 4.34 -17.95
C VAL A 37 16.50 3.41 -18.17
N GLY A 38 16.34 2.13 -17.83
CA GLY A 38 17.40 1.12 -17.88
C GLY A 38 18.24 1.02 -16.60
N THR A 39 18.04 1.93 -15.62
CA THR A 39 18.66 1.76 -14.29
C THR A 39 18.07 0.53 -13.61
N GLU A 40 18.93 -0.26 -12.99
CA GLU A 40 18.50 -1.38 -12.15
C GLU A 40 18.51 -1.00 -10.66
N ILE A 41 17.37 -1.22 -9.99
CA ILE A 41 17.20 -0.99 -8.56
C ILE A 41 16.74 -2.29 -7.91
N CYS A 42 17.53 -2.84 -7.00
CA CYS A 42 17.30 -4.17 -6.41
C CYS A 42 17.16 -5.30 -7.47
N GLY A 43 17.88 -5.19 -8.60
CA GLY A 43 17.79 -6.13 -9.72
C GLY A 43 16.50 -6.01 -10.55
N ILE A 44 15.74 -4.92 -10.38
CA ILE A 44 14.50 -4.64 -11.12
C ILE A 44 14.74 -3.42 -12.02
N PRO A 45 14.46 -3.50 -13.34
CA PRO A 45 14.69 -2.40 -14.25
C PRO A 45 13.68 -1.27 -14.08
N VAL A 46 14.15 -0.03 -14.26
CA VAL A 46 13.30 1.13 -14.48
C VAL A 46 12.92 1.22 -15.95
N VAL A 47 11.65 1.17 -16.29
CA VAL A 47 11.14 1.12 -17.67
C VAL A 47 10.53 2.42 -18.16
N GLY A 48 10.39 3.42 -17.29
CA GLY A 48 9.85 4.74 -17.66
C GLY A 48 9.48 5.60 -16.46
N GLY A 49 8.94 6.78 -16.74
CA GLY A 49 8.28 7.67 -15.79
C GLY A 49 6.77 7.61 -15.88
N LEU A 50 6.05 8.39 -15.05
CA LEU A 50 4.59 8.44 -15.01
C LEU A 50 3.94 8.88 -16.35
N ALA A 51 4.66 9.61 -17.19
CA ALA A 51 4.20 9.99 -18.52
C ALA A 51 4.09 8.79 -19.47
N ASN A 52 4.87 7.73 -19.25
CA ASN A 52 4.91 6.54 -20.10
C ASN A 52 3.80 5.52 -19.78
N LEU A 53 3.00 5.72 -18.71
CA LEU A 53 1.96 4.75 -18.31
C LEU A 53 1.00 4.35 -19.45
N PRO A 54 0.54 5.26 -20.37
CA PRO A 54 -0.33 4.86 -21.47
C PRO A 54 0.32 3.86 -22.44
N GLU A 55 1.62 3.98 -22.69
CA GLU A 55 2.38 3.06 -23.53
C GLU A 55 2.64 1.74 -22.82
N LEU A 56 3.10 1.83 -21.57
CA LEU A 56 3.40 0.68 -20.71
C LEU A 56 2.18 -0.19 -20.44
N ARG A 57 0.96 0.39 -20.46
CA ARG A 57 -0.30 -0.36 -20.31
C ARG A 57 -0.48 -1.46 -21.36
N ARG A 58 0.16 -1.35 -22.52
CA ARG A 58 0.10 -2.39 -23.56
C ARG A 58 0.82 -3.68 -23.18
N GLU A 59 1.82 -3.55 -22.33
CA GLU A 59 2.67 -4.66 -21.90
C GLU A 59 2.36 -5.12 -20.48
N TYR A 60 1.99 -4.18 -19.60
CA TYR A 60 1.72 -4.42 -18.19
C TYR A 60 0.23 -4.25 -17.89
N GLY A 61 -0.40 -5.33 -17.40
CA GLY A 61 -1.80 -5.28 -16.97
C GLY A 61 -1.98 -4.84 -15.51
N LEU A 62 -0.95 -5.04 -14.70
CA LEU A 62 -0.97 -4.89 -13.25
C LEU A 62 -0.08 -3.74 -12.79
N LEU A 63 -0.53 -3.03 -11.76
CA LEU A 63 0.20 -1.90 -11.19
C LEU A 63 -0.01 -1.81 -9.67
N VAL A 64 1.04 -1.47 -8.93
CA VAL A 64 0.97 -1.11 -7.50
C VAL A 64 1.74 0.18 -7.27
N VAL A 65 1.20 1.07 -6.40
CA VAL A 65 1.81 2.36 -6.10
C VAL A 65 2.58 2.29 -4.78
N GLY A 66 3.91 2.27 -4.85
CA GLY A 66 4.84 2.22 -3.73
C GLY A 66 5.28 3.62 -3.26
N ILE A 67 4.36 4.58 -3.15
CA ILE A 67 4.62 5.97 -2.76
C ILE A 67 4.02 6.24 -1.38
N GLY A 68 4.86 6.68 -0.43
CA GLY A 68 4.44 6.96 0.94
C GLY A 68 3.55 8.21 1.09
N ASN A 69 3.69 9.20 0.21
CA ASN A 69 2.80 10.37 0.24
C ASN A 69 1.39 9.98 -0.21
N ASN A 70 0.41 10.10 0.69
CA ASN A 70 -0.95 9.64 0.50
C ASN A 70 -1.65 10.33 -0.68
N GLN A 71 -1.48 11.65 -0.82
CA GLN A 71 -2.11 12.44 -1.89
C GLN A 71 -1.52 12.08 -3.27
N LEU A 72 -0.19 12.01 -3.36
CA LEU A 72 0.47 11.61 -4.60
C LEU A 72 0.13 10.16 -4.97
N ARG A 73 0.08 9.25 -3.98
CA ARG A 73 -0.32 7.86 -4.19
C ARG A 73 -1.72 7.77 -4.79
N ALA A 74 -2.67 8.53 -4.24
CA ALA A 74 -4.03 8.56 -4.75
C ALA A 74 -4.10 9.12 -6.18
N GLN A 75 -3.42 10.22 -6.47
CA GLN A 75 -3.39 10.80 -7.82
C GLN A 75 -2.86 9.80 -8.85
N VAL A 76 -1.78 9.10 -8.52
CA VAL A 76 -1.19 8.09 -9.41
C VAL A 76 -2.12 6.89 -9.56
N TYR A 77 -2.72 6.42 -8.46
CA TYR A 77 -3.66 5.31 -8.48
C TYR A 77 -4.87 5.61 -9.38
N GLU A 78 -5.52 6.76 -9.22
CA GLU A 78 -6.69 7.13 -10.03
C GLU A 78 -6.33 7.36 -11.51
N LYS A 79 -5.17 7.95 -11.80
CA LYS A 79 -4.66 8.06 -13.17
C LYS A 79 -4.45 6.69 -13.81
N ALA A 80 -3.81 5.77 -13.11
CA ALA A 80 -3.57 4.41 -13.61
C ALA A 80 -4.88 3.61 -13.76
N LYS A 81 -5.84 3.79 -12.85
CA LYS A 81 -7.18 3.21 -12.92
C LYS A 81 -7.93 3.67 -14.15
N ALA A 82 -7.88 4.96 -14.48
CA ALA A 82 -8.48 5.51 -15.70
C ALA A 82 -7.86 4.94 -16.98
N LEU A 83 -6.58 4.52 -16.94
CA LEU A 83 -5.88 3.83 -18.03
C LEU A 83 -6.22 2.33 -18.09
N GLY A 84 -7.01 1.80 -17.16
CA GLY A 84 -7.45 0.41 -17.14
C GLY A 84 -6.45 -0.58 -16.52
N PHE A 85 -5.49 -0.13 -15.71
CA PHE A 85 -4.67 -1.04 -14.92
C PHE A 85 -5.49 -1.76 -13.84
N ALA A 86 -5.15 -3.00 -13.54
CA ALA A 86 -5.63 -3.71 -12.36
C ALA A 86 -4.61 -3.59 -11.21
N PHE A 87 -5.11 -3.61 -9.98
CA PHE A 87 -4.32 -3.33 -8.78
C PHE A 87 -4.32 -4.55 -7.85
N PRO A 88 -3.34 -5.45 -7.96
CA PRO A 88 -3.20 -6.55 -7.00
C PRO A 88 -2.80 -6.02 -5.62
N ASN A 89 -3.18 -6.74 -4.58
CA ASN A 89 -2.66 -6.52 -3.24
C ASN A 89 -1.32 -7.22 -3.08
N ILE A 90 -0.33 -6.52 -2.51
CA ILE A 90 0.97 -7.09 -2.17
C ILE A 90 0.97 -7.43 -0.69
N VAL A 91 0.84 -8.72 -0.39
CA VAL A 91 0.76 -9.23 0.99
C VAL A 91 2.03 -10.02 1.28
N ALA A 92 2.77 -9.62 2.32
CA ALA A 92 3.97 -10.34 2.73
C ALA A 92 3.61 -11.77 3.23
N PRO A 93 4.46 -12.78 2.97
CA PRO A 93 4.17 -14.16 3.39
C PRO A 93 3.97 -14.34 4.90
N SER A 94 4.56 -13.46 5.72
CA SER A 94 4.40 -13.46 7.18
C SER A 94 3.27 -12.57 7.68
N ALA A 95 2.55 -11.89 6.80
CA ALA A 95 1.36 -11.13 7.18
C ALA A 95 0.14 -12.07 7.27
N TYR A 96 -0.78 -11.73 8.15
CA TYR A 96 -2.06 -12.44 8.27
C TYR A 96 -3.21 -11.53 7.83
N VAL A 97 -3.99 -12.02 6.90
CA VAL A 97 -5.24 -11.37 6.48
C VAL A 97 -6.37 -12.38 6.68
N SER A 98 -7.29 -12.05 7.57
CA SER A 98 -8.45 -12.92 7.84
C SER A 98 -9.27 -13.13 6.55
N PRO A 99 -9.73 -14.34 6.27
CA PRO A 99 -10.64 -14.61 5.15
C PRO A 99 -12.01 -13.90 5.30
N PHE A 100 -12.29 -13.38 6.48
CA PHE A 100 -13.50 -12.61 6.79
C PHE A 100 -13.25 -11.10 6.83
N ALA A 101 -12.03 -10.63 6.58
CA ALA A 101 -11.72 -9.22 6.39
C ALA A 101 -12.06 -8.79 4.96
N LYS A 102 -12.35 -7.50 4.79
CA LYS A 102 -12.54 -6.88 3.47
C LYS A 102 -11.33 -6.01 3.18
N ILE A 103 -10.65 -6.28 2.09
CA ILE A 103 -9.51 -5.46 1.63
C ILE A 103 -9.80 -4.98 0.21
N GLY A 104 -9.63 -3.69 0.00
CA GLY A 104 -9.72 -3.05 -1.33
C GLY A 104 -8.58 -3.49 -2.25
N CYS A 105 -8.37 -2.75 -3.32
CA CYS A 105 -7.38 -3.05 -4.35
C CYS A 105 -6.11 -2.22 -4.18
N GLY A 106 -4.95 -2.79 -4.57
CA GLY A 106 -3.66 -2.09 -4.56
C GLY A 106 -3.08 -1.82 -3.17
N CYS A 107 -3.54 -2.54 -2.17
CA CYS A 107 -3.02 -2.45 -0.81
C CYS A 107 -1.67 -3.15 -0.68
N VAL A 108 -0.85 -2.62 0.21
CA VAL A 108 0.42 -3.24 0.62
C VAL A 108 0.32 -3.62 2.09
N VAL A 109 0.49 -4.90 2.40
CA VAL A 109 0.46 -5.45 3.76
C VAL A 109 1.82 -6.07 4.02
N LEU A 110 2.65 -5.35 4.78
CA LEU A 110 4.04 -5.75 5.02
C LEU A 110 4.14 -6.84 6.09
N GLN A 111 5.38 -7.30 6.34
CA GLN A 111 5.67 -8.43 7.21
C GLN A 111 5.08 -8.27 8.61
N ASN A 112 4.53 -9.37 9.13
CA ASN A 112 3.93 -9.46 10.46
C ASN A 112 2.76 -8.50 10.70
N ALA A 113 2.22 -7.86 9.66
CA ALA A 113 0.98 -7.11 9.78
C ALA A 113 -0.21 -8.07 9.85
N CYS A 114 -1.22 -7.71 10.65
CA CYS A 114 -2.42 -8.52 10.85
C CYS A 114 -3.67 -7.72 10.53
N VAL A 115 -4.57 -8.29 9.74
CA VAL A 115 -5.92 -7.76 9.49
C VAL A 115 -6.92 -8.79 9.97
N HIS A 116 -7.63 -8.50 11.05
CA HIS A 116 -8.49 -9.46 11.76
C HIS A 116 -9.89 -9.56 11.15
N ASN A 117 -10.67 -10.49 11.71
CA ASN A 117 -12.05 -10.78 11.30
C ASN A 117 -12.93 -9.53 11.37
N GLY A 118 -13.77 -9.30 10.34
CA GLY A 118 -14.69 -8.17 10.28
C GLY A 118 -14.02 -6.84 9.93
N ALA A 119 -12.68 -6.75 9.99
CA ALA A 119 -11.98 -5.53 9.63
C ALA A 119 -12.18 -5.16 8.15
N SER A 120 -12.21 -3.85 7.87
CA SER A 120 -12.30 -3.31 6.50
C SER A 120 -11.13 -2.37 6.20
N VAL A 121 -10.50 -2.57 5.06
CA VAL A 121 -9.37 -1.76 4.57
C VAL A 121 -9.70 -1.29 3.17
N GLY A 122 -9.63 0.02 2.94
CA GLY A 122 -9.92 0.66 1.66
C GLY A 122 -8.89 0.37 0.58
N ASN A 123 -8.93 1.16 -0.50
CA ASN A 123 -8.03 1.00 -1.66
C ASN A 123 -6.68 1.67 -1.42
N SER A 124 -5.62 1.09 -1.98
CA SER A 124 -4.25 1.63 -1.96
C SER A 124 -3.79 2.04 -0.54
N VAL A 125 -4.21 1.28 0.46
CA VAL A 125 -3.78 1.45 1.86
C VAL A 125 -2.42 0.79 2.04
N LEU A 126 -1.56 1.44 2.83
CA LEU A 126 -0.24 0.91 3.16
C LEU A 126 -0.21 0.53 4.65
N LEU A 127 -0.12 -0.75 4.94
CA LEU A 127 0.07 -1.30 6.28
C LEU A 127 1.51 -1.73 6.45
N ASN A 128 2.28 -0.97 7.22
CA ASN A 128 3.69 -1.26 7.49
C ASN A 128 3.86 -2.48 8.40
N ALA A 129 5.11 -2.90 8.57
CA ALA A 129 5.46 -4.08 9.34
C ALA A 129 4.90 -4.04 10.77
N GLY A 130 4.33 -5.16 11.23
CA GLY A 130 3.79 -5.29 12.57
C GLY A 130 2.53 -4.47 12.87
N THR A 131 1.89 -3.90 11.84
CA THR A 131 0.61 -3.17 12.00
C THR A 131 -0.51 -4.17 12.32
N GLU A 132 -1.39 -3.83 13.26
CA GLU A 132 -2.55 -4.64 13.59
C GLU A 132 -3.86 -3.86 13.36
N ILE A 133 -4.75 -4.42 12.54
CA ILE A 133 -6.12 -3.93 12.34
C ILE A 133 -7.06 -4.93 12.99
N HIS A 134 -7.59 -4.59 14.16
CA HIS A 134 -8.41 -5.50 14.98
C HIS A 134 -9.81 -5.71 14.40
N CYS A 135 -10.57 -6.61 15.04
CA CYS A 135 -11.92 -6.97 14.61
C CYS A 135 -12.81 -5.74 14.44
N ASP A 136 -13.57 -5.72 13.35
CA ASP A 136 -14.55 -4.66 13.04
C ASP A 136 -13.96 -3.25 12.93
N ALA A 137 -12.63 -3.10 12.93
CA ALA A 137 -11.97 -1.82 12.67
C ALA A 137 -12.03 -1.46 11.18
N ALA A 138 -12.08 -0.16 10.89
CA ALA A 138 -12.15 0.36 9.53
C ALA A 138 -10.96 1.28 9.22
N VAL A 139 -10.34 1.09 8.03
CA VAL A 139 -9.29 1.96 7.50
C VAL A 139 -9.71 2.44 6.13
N GLY A 140 -9.82 3.77 5.98
CA GLY A 140 -10.25 4.43 4.74
C GLY A 140 -9.21 4.36 3.62
N ASP A 141 -9.62 4.76 2.42
CA ASP A 141 -8.80 4.74 1.20
C ASP A 141 -7.53 5.59 1.38
N TYR A 142 -6.44 5.13 0.78
CA TYR A 142 -5.15 5.84 0.76
C TYR A 142 -4.54 6.15 2.12
N ALA A 143 -5.00 5.53 3.19
CA ALA A 143 -4.37 5.68 4.50
C ALA A 143 -2.99 5.01 4.52
N LEU A 144 -2.12 5.50 5.41
CA LEU A 144 -0.81 4.93 5.67
C LEU A 144 -0.65 4.71 7.17
N ILE A 145 -0.45 3.47 7.57
CA ILE A 145 -0.25 3.11 8.97
C ILE A 145 1.19 2.59 9.12
N TYR A 146 1.99 3.30 9.90
CA TYR A 146 3.38 2.98 10.13
C TYR A 146 3.57 1.83 11.13
N THR A 147 4.81 1.38 11.21
CA THR A 147 5.28 0.18 11.90
C THR A 147 4.75 0.06 13.33
N ASN A 148 4.30 -1.15 13.71
CA ASN A 148 3.85 -1.52 15.06
C ASN A 148 2.66 -0.70 15.59
N SER A 149 1.89 -0.05 14.74
CA SER A 149 0.69 0.68 15.17
C SER A 149 -0.53 -0.23 15.16
N VAL A 150 -1.43 -0.02 16.11
CA VAL A 150 -2.61 -0.85 16.34
C VAL A 150 -3.88 -0.01 16.18
N VAL A 151 -4.76 -0.43 15.30
CA VAL A 151 -6.13 0.08 15.18
C VAL A 151 -7.04 -0.92 15.87
N ARG A 152 -7.52 -0.57 17.08
CA ARG A 152 -8.24 -1.49 17.95
C ARG A 152 -9.70 -1.70 17.51
N THR A 153 -10.34 -2.66 18.14
CA THR A 153 -11.71 -3.11 17.81
C THR A 153 -12.68 -1.96 17.65
N GLY A 154 -13.40 -1.93 16.53
CA GLY A 154 -14.41 -0.94 16.20
C GLY A 154 -13.87 0.47 15.91
N ALA A 155 -12.54 0.69 15.96
CA ALA A 155 -11.96 1.98 15.65
C ALA A 155 -11.98 2.27 14.14
N THR A 156 -12.05 3.55 13.80
CA THR A 156 -12.08 4.04 12.44
C THR A 156 -10.89 4.96 12.14
N VAL A 157 -10.15 4.69 11.09
CA VAL A 157 -9.12 5.56 10.53
C VAL A 157 -9.63 6.10 9.20
N GLY A 158 -9.74 7.40 9.07
CA GLY A 158 -10.25 8.07 7.87
C GLY A 158 -9.35 7.91 6.64
N SER A 159 -9.90 8.25 5.48
CA SER A 159 -9.17 8.24 4.22
C SER A 159 -8.01 9.24 4.25
N PHE A 160 -6.89 8.91 3.57
CA PHE A 160 -5.68 9.73 3.54
C PHE A 160 -5.01 9.96 4.90
N ALA A 161 -5.51 9.41 5.99
CA ALA A 161 -4.88 9.56 7.29
C ALA A 161 -3.48 8.92 7.30
N ARG A 162 -2.57 9.54 8.03
CA ARG A 162 -1.23 9.01 8.33
C ARG A 162 -1.14 8.72 9.81
N ILE A 163 -0.94 7.48 10.16
CA ILE A 163 -0.71 7.04 11.54
C ILE A 163 0.77 6.74 11.71
N GLY A 164 1.43 7.46 12.60
CA GLY A 164 2.84 7.27 12.93
C GLY A 164 3.15 5.87 13.48
N SER A 165 4.41 5.60 13.77
CA SER A 165 4.85 4.32 14.34
C SER A 165 4.49 4.19 15.81
N ASN A 166 4.25 2.97 16.28
CA ASN A 166 3.94 2.65 17.68
C ASN A 166 2.72 3.44 18.23
N CYS A 167 1.74 3.73 17.37
CA CYS A 167 0.49 4.39 17.76
C CYS A 167 -0.56 3.36 18.17
N THR A 168 -1.50 3.81 19.01
CA THR A 168 -2.70 3.05 19.36
C THR A 168 -3.93 3.88 19.08
N ILE A 169 -4.77 3.45 18.14
CA ILE A 169 -6.12 4.00 17.97
C ILE A 169 -7.03 3.15 18.84
N CYS A 170 -7.53 3.71 19.94
CA CYS A 170 -8.27 2.98 20.96
C CYS A 170 -9.61 2.45 20.46
N ASN A 171 -10.23 1.53 21.21
CA ASN A 171 -11.51 0.93 20.82
C ASN A 171 -12.55 2.00 20.51
N ASN A 172 -13.21 1.86 19.34
CA ASN A 172 -14.27 2.75 18.87
C ASN A 172 -13.81 4.22 18.64
N ALA A 173 -12.53 4.53 18.79
CA ALA A 173 -12.00 5.86 18.48
C ALA A 173 -12.04 6.13 16.98
N THR A 174 -12.13 7.40 16.62
CA THR A 174 -12.18 7.84 15.22
C THR A 174 -11.06 8.83 14.92
N VAL A 175 -10.27 8.52 13.91
CA VAL A 175 -9.31 9.42 13.28
C VAL A 175 -9.94 9.98 12.00
N SER A 176 -9.96 11.29 11.87
CA SER A 176 -10.57 11.98 10.73
C SER A 176 -9.79 11.76 9.42
N ASP A 177 -10.45 12.00 8.28
CA ASP A 177 -9.81 12.00 6.96
C ASP A 177 -8.63 12.98 6.92
N GLY A 178 -7.52 12.55 6.32
CA GLY A 178 -6.32 13.35 6.15
C GLY A 178 -5.57 13.70 7.44
N ALA A 179 -5.98 13.19 8.58
CA ALA A 179 -5.27 13.43 9.85
C ALA A 179 -3.83 12.89 9.81
N ASP A 180 -2.92 13.59 10.46
CA ASP A 180 -1.53 13.17 10.66
C ASP A 180 -1.28 12.94 12.16
N ILE A 181 -1.22 11.68 12.55
CA ILE A 181 -1.01 11.26 13.95
C ILE A 181 0.49 10.99 14.13
N PRO A 182 1.19 11.74 14.99
CA PRO A 182 2.61 11.55 15.23
C PRO A 182 2.92 10.20 15.89
N ASP A 183 4.19 9.79 15.82
CA ASP A 183 4.66 8.54 16.42
C ASP A 183 4.35 8.48 17.93
N CYS A 184 4.17 7.26 18.45
CA CYS A 184 3.96 6.98 19.88
C CYS A 184 2.71 7.67 20.48
N THR A 185 1.68 7.89 19.68
CA THR A 185 0.44 8.56 20.10
C THR A 185 -0.67 7.55 20.38
N ALA A 186 -1.45 7.78 21.44
CA ALA A 186 -2.73 7.12 21.68
C ALA A 186 -3.90 8.07 21.36
N VAL A 187 -4.85 7.61 20.55
CA VAL A 187 -6.09 8.33 20.18
C VAL A 187 -7.26 7.64 20.88
N HIS A 188 -8.04 8.41 21.65
CA HIS A 188 -9.17 7.93 22.46
C HIS A 188 -10.51 8.38 21.91
#